data_06fb9f19e82c85f920ea990d26e59176
#
_entry.id   06fb9f19e82c85f920ea990d26e59176
#
_cell.length_a   1.000
_cell.length_b   1.000
_cell.length_c   1.000
_cell.angle_alpha   90.00
_cell.angle_beta   90.00
_cell.angle_gamma   90.00
#
_symmetry.space_group_name_H-M   'P 1'
#
loop_
_entity.id
_entity.type
_entity.pdbx_description
1 polymer ?
#
loop_
_entity_poly.entity_id
_entity_poly.type
_entity_poly.pdbx_seq_one_letter_code
_entity_poly.pdbx_strand_id
1 'polypeptide(L)'
;MTVTFQSASLGPKDLVEKPLSQPSAEPLTGEILTRSAIAFTSDDKKIVSGTWECEPGTSRWEFLERGEIIHVIAGRMSVTKDGEEAVELSAGISAVFPIGWQGTWTVHETLRKVFVVYKP
;
A
#
# COMPACT_ATOMS: atom_id res chain seq x y z
N MET A 1 12.71 11.76 -19.53
CA MET A 1 11.62 10.80 -19.73
C MET A 1 10.52 11.06 -18.71
N THR A 2 9.27 10.98 -19.15
CA THR A 2 8.13 11.15 -18.24
C THR A 2 7.37 9.82 -18.17
N VAL A 3 7.11 9.35 -16.95
CA VAL A 3 6.30 8.16 -16.72
C VAL A 3 4.92 8.60 -16.25
N THR A 4 3.88 8.08 -16.88
CA THR A 4 2.50 8.36 -16.47
C THR A 4 1.75 7.04 -16.29
N PHE A 5 0.79 7.03 -15.35
CA PHE A 5 -0.10 5.88 -15.18
C PHE A 5 -1.40 6.34 -14.53
N GLN A 6 -2.48 5.62 -14.83
CA GLN A 6 -3.82 5.93 -14.30
C GLN A 6 -4.29 4.76 -13.46
N SER A 7 -4.03 4.81 -12.17
CA SER A 7 -4.36 3.73 -11.25
C SER A 7 -5.86 3.38 -11.22
N ALA A 8 -6.73 4.38 -11.44
CA ALA A 8 -8.17 4.16 -11.43
C ALA A 8 -8.66 3.33 -12.62
N SER A 9 -7.91 3.31 -13.73
CA SER A 9 -8.31 2.66 -14.97
C SER A 9 -7.80 1.24 -15.13
N LEU A 10 -6.94 0.76 -14.22
CA LEU A 10 -6.35 -0.57 -14.33
C LEU A 10 -7.39 -1.65 -14.04
N GLY A 11 -7.47 -2.63 -14.93
CA GLY A 11 -8.34 -3.80 -14.77
C GLY A 11 -7.56 -5.03 -14.33
N PRO A 12 -8.25 -6.17 -14.12
CA PRO A 12 -7.59 -7.40 -13.65
C PRO A 12 -6.43 -7.87 -14.52
N LYS A 13 -6.46 -7.57 -15.82
CA LYS A 13 -5.38 -7.95 -16.74
C LYS A 13 -4.09 -7.17 -16.52
N ASP A 14 -4.20 -6.01 -15.92
CA ASP A 14 -3.08 -5.08 -15.71
C ASP A 14 -2.38 -5.33 -14.38
N LEU A 15 -2.97 -6.13 -13.51
CA LEU A 15 -2.53 -6.31 -12.13
C LEU A 15 -2.04 -7.73 -11.90
N VAL A 16 -0.99 -7.87 -11.09
CA VAL A 16 -0.49 -9.16 -10.64
C VAL A 16 -1.07 -9.46 -9.27
N GLU A 17 -1.79 -10.57 -9.14
CA GLU A 17 -2.40 -10.99 -7.88
C GLU A 17 -1.47 -11.90 -7.09
N LYS A 18 -1.37 -11.63 -5.80
CA LYS A 18 -0.65 -12.50 -4.86
C LYS A 18 -1.16 -12.28 -3.44
N PRO A 19 -1.02 -13.30 -2.56
CA PRO A 19 -1.34 -13.11 -1.15
C PRO A 19 -0.39 -12.10 -0.51
N LEU A 20 -0.91 -11.31 0.43
CA LEU A 20 -0.08 -10.45 1.27
C LEU A 20 0.79 -11.34 2.16
N SER A 21 2.09 -11.06 2.24
CA SER A 21 3.02 -11.87 3.03
C SER A 21 4.27 -11.08 3.40
N GLN A 22 5.02 -11.62 4.36
CA GLN A 22 6.34 -11.12 4.70
C GLN A 22 7.24 -11.17 3.45
N PRO A 23 8.15 -10.21 3.26
CA PRO A 23 8.55 -9.14 4.19
C PRO A 23 7.68 -7.88 4.10
N SER A 24 6.71 -7.83 3.20
CA SER A 24 5.86 -6.64 3.05
C SER A 24 5.01 -6.40 4.29
N ALA A 25 4.21 -7.40 4.68
CA ALA A 25 3.36 -7.32 5.85
C ALA A 25 2.95 -8.72 6.30
N GLU A 26 2.42 -8.82 7.51
CA GLU A 26 1.91 -10.07 8.06
C GLU A 26 0.38 -10.02 8.11
N PRO A 27 -0.34 -10.89 7.37
CA PRO A 27 -1.79 -10.95 7.49
C PRO A 27 -2.18 -11.57 8.84
N LEU A 28 -3.16 -10.96 9.51
CA LEU A 28 -3.61 -11.36 10.84
C LEU A 28 -4.98 -12.02 10.84
N THR A 29 -5.76 -11.87 9.76
CA THR A 29 -7.14 -12.35 9.67
C THR A 29 -7.31 -13.46 8.62
N GLY A 30 -6.27 -14.23 8.35
CA GLY A 30 -6.25 -15.22 7.28
C GLY A 30 -5.65 -14.65 6.00
N GLU A 31 -5.79 -15.37 4.90
CA GLU A 31 -5.24 -14.93 3.62
C GLU A 31 -5.89 -13.62 3.16
N ILE A 32 -5.06 -12.68 2.75
CA ILE A 32 -5.49 -11.42 2.17
C ILE A 32 -4.89 -11.32 0.78
N LEU A 33 -5.73 -11.22 -0.25
CA LEU A 33 -5.25 -11.09 -1.62
C LEU A 33 -4.95 -9.64 -1.95
N THR A 34 -3.83 -9.42 -2.64
CA THR A 34 -3.43 -8.11 -3.14
C THR A 34 -3.21 -8.21 -4.65
N ARG A 35 -3.33 -7.07 -5.32
CA ARG A 35 -3.08 -6.94 -6.75
C ARG A 35 -2.26 -5.68 -6.97
N SER A 36 -1.26 -5.74 -7.84
CA SER A 36 -0.39 -4.58 -8.04
C SER A 36 0.14 -4.48 -9.46
N ALA A 37 0.54 -3.27 -9.82
CA ALA A 37 1.25 -2.99 -11.05
C ALA A 37 2.33 -1.95 -10.75
N ILE A 38 3.58 -2.28 -11.07
CA ILE A 38 4.70 -1.36 -10.91
C ILE A 38 4.77 -0.46 -12.14
N ALA A 39 4.72 0.84 -11.93
CA ALA A 39 4.82 1.82 -13.02
C ALA A 39 6.23 2.37 -13.19
N PHE A 40 6.99 2.45 -12.11
CA PHE A 40 8.34 3.03 -12.15
C PHE A 40 9.22 2.41 -11.06
N THR A 41 10.47 2.14 -11.44
CA THR A 41 11.53 1.76 -10.49
C THR A 41 12.75 2.60 -10.86
N SER A 42 13.33 3.32 -9.89
CA SER A 42 14.54 4.11 -10.15
C SER A 42 15.76 3.22 -10.44
N ASP A 43 16.76 3.77 -11.11
CA ASP A 43 17.95 3.00 -11.48
C ASP A 43 18.67 2.41 -10.26
N ASP A 44 18.71 3.16 -9.16
CA ASP A 44 19.33 2.70 -7.91
C ASP A 44 18.39 1.82 -7.07
N LYS A 45 17.17 1.53 -7.56
CA LYS A 45 16.17 0.72 -6.89
C LYS A 45 15.64 1.31 -5.57
N LYS A 46 15.91 2.57 -5.29
CA LYS A 46 15.47 3.21 -4.04
C LYS A 46 14.05 3.74 -4.10
N ILE A 47 13.51 3.94 -5.29
CA ILE A 47 12.14 4.43 -5.48
C ILE A 47 11.37 3.44 -6.35
N VAL A 48 10.24 2.99 -5.85
CA VAL A 48 9.31 2.13 -6.60
C VAL A 48 7.92 2.76 -6.49
N SER A 49 7.25 2.93 -7.60
CA SER A 49 5.92 3.55 -7.63
C SER A 49 4.97 2.75 -8.51
N GLY A 50 3.70 2.78 -8.17
CA GLY A 50 2.68 2.08 -8.94
C GLY A 50 1.32 2.09 -8.28
N THR A 51 0.57 1.05 -8.58
CA THR A 51 -0.79 0.84 -8.08
C THR A 51 -0.84 -0.43 -7.23
N TRP A 52 -1.54 -0.37 -6.11
CA TRP A 52 -1.74 -1.51 -5.23
C TRP A 52 -3.20 -1.58 -4.80
N GLU A 53 -3.75 -2.78 -4.83
CA GLU A 53 -5.11 -3.05 -4.41
C GLU A 53 -5.09 -4.17 -3.39
N CYS A 54 -5.97 -4.08 -2.38
CA CYS A 54 -5.99 -5.03 -1.27
C CYS A 54 -7.41 -5.35 -0.85
N GLU A 55 -7.71 -6.63 -0.71
CA GLU A 55 -8.99 -7.10 -0.17
C GLU A 55 -9.09 -6.81 1.33
N PRO A 56 -10.33 -6.81 1.88
CA PRO A 56 -10.53 -6.56 3.32
C PRO A 56 -9.75 -7.53 4.21
N GLY A 57 -9.30 -7.03 5.34
CA GLY A 57 -8.57 -7.79 6.34
C GLY A 57 -7.65 -6.90 7.15
N THR A 58 -7.08 -7.48 8.22
CA THR A 58 -6.15 -6.78 9.10
C THR A 58 -4.75 -7.36 8.93
N SER A 59 -3.76 -6.49 8.86
CA SER A 59 -2.36 -6.86 8.65
C SER A 59 -1.43 -6.00 9.49
N ARG A 60 -0.28 -6.58 9.85
CA ARG A 60 0.79 -5.91 10.60
C ARG A 60 1.83 -5.39 9.63
N TRP A 61 2.21 -4.12 9.76
CA TRP A 61 3.19 -3.46 8.90
C TRP A 61 4.34 -2.89 9.71
N GLU A 62 5.56 -3.11 9.22
CA GLU A 62 6.78 -2.61 9.84
C GLU A 62 7.66 -2.03 8.74
N PHE A 63 7.76 -0.71 8.70
CA PHE A 63 8.55 0.02 7.72
C PHE A 63 9.94 0.29 8.29
N LEU A 64 10.77 -0.77 8.43
CA LEU A 64 12.06 -0.66 9.13
C LEU A 64 13.16 -0.10 8.22
N GLU A 65 13.14 -0.45 6.93
CA GLU A 65 14.20 -0.09 5.99
C GLU A 65 13.67 0.67 4.78
N ARG A 66 12.40 1.00 4.79
CA ARG A 66 11.76 1.75 3.72
C ARG A 66 10.60 2.56 4.30
N GLY A 67 10.22 3.61 3.59
CA GLY A 67 8.98 4.32 3.86
C GLY A 67 8.02 4.21 2.69
N GLU A 68 6.80 4.65 2.89
CA GLU A 68 5.80 4.63 1.83
C GLU A 68 4.93 5.89 1.89
N ILE A 69 4.65 6.44 0.72
CA ILE A 69 3.70 7.53 0.54
C ILE A 69 2.55 6.95 -0.29
N ILE A 70 1.32 7.15 0.17
CA ILE A 70 0.16 6.62 -0.55
C ILE A 70 -0.87 7.73 -0.81
N HIS A 71 -1.64 7.53 -1.87
CA HIS A 71 -2.85 8.28 -2.13
C HIS A 71 -3.97 7.29 -2.43
N VAL A 72 -5.00 7.27 -1.58
CA VAL A 72 -6.12 6.35 -1.73
C VAL A 72 -7.05 6.85 -2.83
N ILE A 73 -7.41 5.97 -3.78
CA ILE A 73 -8.31 6.31 -4.88
C ILE A 73 -9.64 5.56 -4.80
N ALA A 74 -9.70 4.46 -4.07
CA ALA A 74 -10.94 3.71 -3.86
C ALA A 74 -10.86 2.91 -2.57
N GLY A 75 -12.01 2.65 -1.96
CA GLY A 75 -12.09 1.85 -0.75
C GLY A 75 -11.86 2.64 0.51
N ARG A 76 -11.74 1.92 1.62
CA ARG A 76 -11.63 2.51 2.95
C ARG A 76 -10.81 1.61 3.87
N MET A 77 -9.93 2.21 4.65
CA MET A 77 -9.11 1.48 5.63
C MET A 77 -8.84 2.33 6.86
N SER A 78 -8.49 1.66 7.95
CA SER A 78 -7.98 2.29 9.16
C SER A 78 -6.51 1.93 9.31
N VAL A 79 -5.68 2.88 9.70
CA VAL A 79 -4.28 2.63 10.02
C VAL A 79 -4.03 3.07 11.46
N THR A 80 -3.35 2.21 12.22
CA THR A 80 -3.09 2.48 13.63
C THR A 80 -1.62 2.27 13.91
N LYS A 81 -0.88 3.38 14.06
CA LYS A 81 0.51 3.31 14.51
C LYS A 81 0.54 2.84 15.95
N ASP A 82 1.52 2.00 16.30
CA ASP A 82 1.64 1.49 17.68
C ASP A 82 1.65 2.63 18.68
N GLY A 83 0.76 2.54 19.68
CA GLY A 83 0.62 3.55 20.74
C GLY A 83 -0.19 4.78 20.37
N GLU A 84 -0.75 4.83 19.16
CA GLU A 84 -1.55 5.98 18.70
C GLU A 84 -2.97 5.55 18.36
N GLU A 85 -3.85 6.52 18.14
CA GLU A 85 -5.22 6.25 17.73
C GLU A 85 -5.30 5.91 16.25
N ALA A 86 -6.34 5.19 15.86
CA ALA A 86 -6.59 4.85 14.47
C ALA A 86 -6.88 6.10 13.64
N VAL A 87 -6.34 6.12 12.41
CA VAL A 87 -6.61 7.15 11.41
C VAL A 87 -7.37 6.51 10.26
N GLU A 88 -8.49 7.12 9.88
CA GLU A 88 -9.31 6.61 8.77
C GLU A 88 -8.85 7.18 7.45
N LEU A 89 -8.67 6.31 6.45
CA LEU A 89 -8.29 6.69 5.09
C LEU A 89 -9.35 6.24 4.11
N SER A 90 -9.71 7.12 3.19
CA SER A 90 -10.65 6.84 2.11
C SER A 90 -10.23 7.60 0.85
N ALA A 91 -10.98 7.45 -0.22
CA ALA A 91 -10.66 8.06 -1.51
C ALA A 91 -10.37 9.56 -1.37
N GLY A 92 -9.25 10.00 -1.92
CA GLY A 92 -8.81 11.40 -1.88
C GLY A 92 -7.85 11.73 -0.73
N ILE A 93 -7.62 10.80 0.20
CA ILE A 93 -6.72 11.03 1.34
C ILE A 93 -5.34 10.45 1.02
N SER A 94 -4.31 11.22 1.32
CA SER A 94 -2.92 10.80 1.22
C SER A 94 -2.36 10.55 2.62
N ALA A 95 -1.44 9.60 2.74
CA ALA A 95 -0.78 9.30 4.00
C ALA A 95 0.71 9.02 3.77
N VAL A 96 1.51 9.24 4.80
CA VAL A 96 2.94 8.96 4.78
C VAL A 96 3.25 7.99 5.91
N PHE A 97 3.93 6.90 5.58
CA PHE A 97 4.47 5.95 6.55
C PHE A 97 5.98 6.08 6.51
N PRO A 98 6.56 6.94 7.37
CA PRO A 98 8.01 7.16 7.35
C PRO A 98 8.78 5.92 7.81
N ILE A 99 10.05 5.87 7.46
CA ILE A 99 10.93 4.78 7.93
C ILE A 99 10.89 4.75 9.46
N GLY A 100 10.64 3.56 10.01
CA GLY A 100 10.45 3.35 11.45
C GLY A 100 8.98 3.20 11.85
N TRP A 101 8.03 3.48 10.95
CA TRP A 101 6.61 3.33 11.25
C TRP A 101 6.25 1.86 11.46
N GLN A 102 5.58 1.56 12.57
CA GLN A 102 5.10 0.20 12.88
C GLN A 102 3.66 0.29 13.36
N GLY A 103 2.82 -0.58 12.85
CA GLY A 103 1.41 -0.55 13.21
C GLY A 103 0.58 -1.57 12.44
N THR A 104 -0.73 -1.38 12.47
CA THR A 104 -1.69 -2.27 11.80
C THR A 104 -2.51 -1.49 10.78
N TRP A 105 -2.86 -2.18 9.70
CA TRP A 105 -3.79 -1.70 8.68
C TRP A 105 -5.00 -2.61 8.68
N THR A 106 -6.19 -2.04 8.75
CA THR A 106 -7.43 -2.78 8.59
C THR A 106 -8.16 -2.24 7.36
N VAL A 107 -8.20 -3.04 6.30
CA VAL A 107 -8.93 -2.69 5.10
C VAL A 107 -10.38 -3.12 5.31
N HIS A 108 -11.30 -2.16 5.24
CA HIS A 108 -12.73 -2.40 5.43
C HIS A 108 -13.44 -2.67 4.11
N GLU A 109 -13.06 -1.96 3.06
CA GLU A 109 -13.59 -2.12 1.70
C GLU A 109 -12.39 -2.21 0.78
N THR A 110 -12.44 -3.07 -0.23
CA THR A 110 -11.33 -3.25 -1.17
C THR A 110 -10.68 -1.92 -1.48
N LEU A 111 -9.40 -1.81 -1.13
CA LEU A 111 -8.65 -0.57 -1.22
C LEU A 111 -7.83 -0.54 -2.49
N ARG A 112 -7.85 0.59 -3.19
CA ARG A 112 -6.90 0.85 -4.28
C ARG A 112 -6.18 2.15 -4.00
N LYS A 113 -4.86 2.14 -4.18
CA LYS A 113 -4.01 3.30 -3.92
C LYS A 113 -2.92 3.44 -4.97
N VAL A 114 -2.47 4.68 -5.15
CA VAL A 114 -1.19 4.98 -5.76
C VAL A 114 -0.15 4.94 -4.63
N PHE A 115 1.00 4.35 -4.88
CA PHE A 115 2.04 4.28 -3.85
C PHE A 115 3.40 4.72 -4.39
N VAL A 116 4.22 5.22 -3.48
CA VAL A 116 5.64 5.44 -3.69
C VAL A 116 6.37 4.83 -2.49
N VAL A 117 7.15 3.79 -2.73
CA VAL A 117 8.05 3.22 -1.73
C VAL A 117 9.42 3.84 -1.94
N TYR A 118 10.04 4.31 -0.87
CA TYR A 118 11.37 4.92 -0.94
C TYR A 118 12.29 4.30 0.11
N LYS A 119 13.58 4.22 -0.23
CA LYS A 119 14.65 3.72 0.65
C LYS A 119 15.69 4.82 0.84
N PRO A 120 16.41 4.79 1.97
CA PRO A 120 17.48 5.77 2.18
C PRO A 120 18.63 5.63 1.19
#